data_f0221de5590c917a947047f4a937c053
#
_entry.id   f0221de5590c917a947047f4a937c053
#
_cell.length_a   1.000
_cell.length_b   1.000
_cell.length_c   1.000
_cell.angle_alpha   90.00
_cell.angle_beta   90.00
_cell.angle_gamma   90.00
#
_symmetry.space_group_name_H-M   'P 1'
#
loop_
_entity.id
_entity.type
_entity.pdbx_description
1 polymer ?
#
loop_
_entity_poly.entity_id
_entity_poly.type
_entity_poly.pdbx_seq_one_letter_code
_entity_poly.pdbx_strand_id
1 'polypeptide(L)'
;MSVRSSMTTAGTMALAAILIAVPGTSQATKPTPGTSTGTARVFMVNPVQSSGDQTLTDKKDSATAIPDSEYAVAPLTNLDGSGYLRGTWVIVESATGTPAFSSTNTFNYNRSQDQFEQVMGYFWVNQAQEYLRSLGFGTTYPGIVAEQFHVKINQYGGDNSYQTDKPYRIRLGKGGVDDAEDAEVIVHEYGHAVHASQVPGYGTSLDAGSIGEAFGDYLAVTVGLDAAAQYGWPVRAEAACPMDWDSTSYTKAPHCIRRFDRNLTVDTRKGEVHYDGQIWSQALWEIRGDYVAAGKTTRDWDTTLIAAQFNFAPGTSFAAAAQATYDMALQRDGQALADAVKARFAARGITF
;
A
#
# COMPACT_ATOMS: atom_id res chain seq x y z
N MET A 1 -45.48 63.22 20.29
CA MET A 1 -44.28 62.84 19.49
C MET A 1 -43.88 61.43 19.93
N SER A 2 -44.16 60.44 19.06
CA SER A 2 -44.01 59.02 19.37
C SER A 2 -42.66 58.52 18.81
N VAL A 3 -41.81 57.97 19.64
CA VAL A 3 -40.56 57.31 19.21
C VAL A 3 -40.86 55.82 19.12
N ARG A 4 -40.77 55.29 17.88
CA ARG A 4 -40.88 53.86 17.63
C ARG A 4 -39.50 53.21 17.75
N SER A 5 -39.38 52.27 18.69
CA SER A 5 -38.25 51.33 18.83
C SER A 5 -38.36 50.22 17.75
N SER A 6 -37.32 50.07 16.96
CA SER A 6 -37.20 48.92 16.01
C SER A 6 -36.37 47.80 16.65
N MET A 7 -37.01 46.65 16.92
CA MET A 7 -36.37 45.40 17.27
C MET A 7 -35.75 44.74 16.04
N THR A 8 -34.45 44.52 16.07
CA THR A 8 -33.73 43.69 15.13
C THR A 8 -33.80 42.22 15.58
N THR A 9 -34.47 41.38 14.81
CA THR A 9 -34.51 39.92 14.97
C THR A 9 -33.24 39.31 14.38
N ALA A 10 -32.46 38.66 15.23
CA ALA A 10 -31.37 37.82 14.79
C ALA A 10 -31.91 36.51 14.18
N GLY A 11 -31.67 36.34 12.89
CA GLY A 11 -32.02 35.11 12.18
C GLY A 11 -30.94 34.04 12.40
N THR A 12 -31.33 32.97 13.05
CA THR A 12 -30.54 31.74 13.15
C THR A 12 -30.55 31.03 11.79
N MET A 13 -29.42 30.95 11.11
CA MET A 13 -29.27 30.08 9.94
C MET A 13 -29.10 28.63 10.40
N ALA A 14 -30.10 27.83 10.14
CA ALA A 14 -30.02 26.38 10.26
C ALA A 14 -29.28 25.83 9.01
N LEU A 15 -28.11 25.21 9.23
CA LEU A 15 -27.43 24.46 8.19
C LEU A 15 -28.24 23.17 7.92
N ALA A 16 -28.93 23.13 6.79
CA ALA A 16 -29.57 21.91 6.30
C ALA A 16 -28.50 20.99 5.69
N ALA A 17 -28.24 19.87 6.35
CA ALA A 17 -27.44 18.81 5.76
C ALA A 17 -28.25 18.17 4.61
N ILE A 18 -27.78 18.35 3.39
CA ILE A 18 -28.35 17.68 2.22
C ILE A 18 -27.75 16.26 2.20
N LEU A 19 -28.54 15.28 2.63
CA LEU A 19 -28.27 13.87 2.35
C LEU A 19 -28.52 13.62 0.86
N ILE A 20 -27.45 13.53 0.08
CA ILE A 20 -27.54 13.03 -1.30
C ILE A 20 -27.68 11.49 -1.21
N ALA A 21 -28.85 10.99 -1.50
CA ALA A 21 -29.08 9.55 -1.67
C ALA A 21 -28.38 9.10 -2.96
N VAL A 22 -27.30 8.34 -2.81
CA VAL A 22 -26.62 7.68 -3.93
C VAL A 22 -27.48 6.48 -4.35
N PRO A 23 -27.87 6.35 -5.66
CA PRO A 23 -28.64 5.20 -6.10
C PRO A 23 -27.81 3.92 -6.00
N GLY A 24 -28.45 2.86 -5.54
CA GLY A 24 -27.92 1.58 -5.16
C GLY A 24 -26.77 1.04 -6.00
N THR A 25 -25.61 1.00 -5.40
CA THR A 25 -24.53 0.13 -5.80
C THR A 25 -24.87 -1.30 -5.39
N SER A 26 -24.78 -2.24 -6.34
CA SER A 26 -24.80 -3.68 -6.06
C SER A 26 -23.90 -3.95 -4.86
N GLN A 27 -24.49 -4.41 -3.75
CA GLN A 27 -23.71 -4.83 -2.59
C GLN A 27 -22.87 -6.03 -3.02
N ALA A 28 -21.56 -5.83 -3.16
CA ALA A 28 -20.63 -6.94 -3.21
C ALA A 28 -20.87 -7.78 -1.94
N THR A 29 -21.12 -9.07 -2.11
CA THR A 29 -21.34 -9.98 -1.00
C THR A 29 -20.10 -9.95 -0.12
N LYS A 30 -20.28 -9.53 1.15
CA LYS A 30 -19.19 -9.52 2.12
C LYS A 30 -18.55 -10.92 2.15
N PRO A 31 -17.22 -11.03 1.97
CA PRO A 31 -16.57 -12.34 2.00
C PRO A 31 -16.93 -13.09 3.28
N THR A 32 -17.20 -14.40 3.17
CA THR A 32 -17.39 -15.24 4.35
C THR A 32 -16.06 -15.27 5.11
N PRO A 33 -16.02 -14.94 6.40
CA PRO A 33 -14.77 -14.95 7.15
C PRO A 33 -14.11 -16.32 7.09
N GLY A 34 -12.89 -16.41 6.59
CA GLY A 34 -12.04 -17.58 6.74
C GLY A 34 -11.67 -17.71 8.22
N THR A 35 -11.88 -18.87 8.79
CA THR A 35 -11.60 -19.14 10.22
C THR A 35 -10.37 -20.00 10.41
N SER A 36 -9.81 -20.54 9.31
CA SER A 36 -8.66 -21.42 9.37
C SER A 36 -7.36 -20.63 9.38
N THR A 37 -6.39 -21.17 10.08
CA THR A 37 -5.00 -20.67 10.12
C THR A 37 -4.06 -21.71 9.55
N GLY A 38 -2.87 -21.28 9.19
CA GLY A 38 -1.80 -22.14 8.72
C GLY A 38 -0.44 -21.54 9.02
N THR A 39 0.60 -22.12 8.42
CA THR A 39 1.97 -21.60 8.48
C THR A 39 2.60 -21.68 7.11
N ALA A 40 3.49 -20.74 6.80
CA ALA A 40 4.23 -20.76 5.55
C ALA A 40 5.65 -20.23 5.71
N ARG A 41 6.54 -20.63 4.80
CA ARG A 41 7.81 -19.94 4.58
C ARG A 41 7.56 -18.75 3.66
N VAL A 42 8.08 -17.59 4.06
CA VAL A 42 7.97 -16.33 3.30
C VAL A 42 9.30 -15.58 3.37
N PHE A 43 9.57 -14.71 2.43
CA PHE A 43 10.50 -13.61 2.67
C PHE A 43 9.78 -12.55 3.50
N MET A 44 10.38 -12.18 4.61
CA MET A 44 9.84 -11.13 5.48
C MET A 44 10.50 -9.81 5.11
N VAL A 45 9.85 -9.08 4.40
CA VAL A 45 9.86 -8.16 3.30
C VAL A 45 10.50 -8.81 2.06
N ASN A 46 11.81 -8.83 2.01
CA ASN A 46 12.61 -9.51 0.99
C ASN A 46 14.03 -9.84 1.53
N PRO A 47 14.83 -10.63 0.84
CA PRO A 47 16.12 -11.09 1.37
C PRO A 47 17.18 -9.98 1.45
N VAL A 48 17.11 -8.92 0.66
CA VAL A 48 18.04 -7.77 0.78
C VAL A 48 17.67 -6.94 2.01
N GLN A 49 16.39 -6.68 2.25
CA GLN A 49 15.92 -5.97 3.43
C GLN A 49 16.31 -6.68 4.72
N SER A 50 16.13 -8.00 4.79
CA SER A 50 16.39 -8.76 6.00
C SER A 50 17.86 -8.98 6.29
N SER A 51 18.68 -9.27 5.27
CA SER A 51 20.13 -9.54 5.42
C SER A 51 20.98 -8.27 5.42
N GLY A 52 20.58 -7.22 4.67
CA GLY A 52 21.40 -6.07 4.30
C GLY A 52 22.47 -6.41 3.25
N ASP A 53 22.45 -7.60 2.68
CA ASP A 53 23.44 -8.06 1.70
C ASP A 53 23.06 -7.62 0.28
N GLN A 54 23.72 -6.58 -0.19
CA GLN A 54 23.55 -6.00 -1.52
C GLN A 54 24.24 -6.82 -2.65
N THR A 55 24.82 -7.98 -2.34
CA THR A 55 25.46 -8.87 -3.32
C THR A 55 24.57 -10.06 -3.71
N LEU A 56 23.41 -10.18 -3.10
CA LEU A 56 22.43 -11.20 -3.47
C LEU A 56 21.97 -11.03 -4.91
N THR A 57 21.76 -12.14 -5.58
CA THR A 57 21.29 -12.16 -6.98
C THR A 57 20.35 -13.34 -7.17
N ASP A 58 19.44 -13.22 -8.12
CA ASP A 58 18.44 -14.21 -8.45
C ASP A 58 19.01 -15.61 -8.78
N LYS A 59 20.12 -15.67 -9.54
CA LYS A 59 20.74 -16.93 -9.99
C LYS A 59 19.76 -17.88 -10.69
N LYS A 60 18.81 -17.35 -11.44
CA LYS A 60 17.81 -18.12 -12.17
C LYS A 60 16.97 -19.02 -11.27
N ASP A 61 16.33 -18.41 -10.28
CA ASP A 61 15.45 -19.05 -9.29
C ASP A 61 16.11 -20.18 -8.48
N SER A 62 17.43 -20.15 -8.37
CA SER A 62 18.13 -21.19 -7.62
C SER A 62 17.72 -21.20 -6.14
N ALA A 63 17.30 -22.34 -5.63
CA ALA A 63 16.99 -22.53 -4.21
C ALA A 63 18.14 -22.14 -3.28
N THR A 64 19.38 -22.22 -3.76
CA THR A 64 20.60 -21.90 -2.98
C THR A 64 21.10 -20.47 -3.18
N ALA A 65 20.39 -19.65 -3.95
CA ALA A 65 20.75 -18.25 -4.14
C ALA A 65 20.57 -17.43 -2.86
N ILE A 66 19.55 -17.77 -2.09
CA ILE A 66 19.21 -17.11 -0.84
C ILE A 66 19.40 -18.10 0.33
N PRO A 67 20.12 -17.71 1.39
CA PRO A 67 20.29 -18.54 2.57
C PRO A 67 18.96 -18.91 3.26
N ASP A 68 18.88 -20.09 3.82
CA ASP A 68 17.69 -20.54 4.57
C ASP A 68 17.33 -19.62 5.76
N SER A 69 18.31 -18.90 6.31
CA SER A 69 18.12 -17.91 7.38
C SER A 69 17.26 -16.72 6.96
N GLU A 70 17.11 -16.46 5.68
CA GLU A 70 16.32 -15.34 5.17
C GLU A 70 14.82 -15.69 4.92
N TYR A 71 14.47 -16.96 5.17
CA TYR A 71 13.07 -17.39 5.13
C TYR A 71 12.47 -17.38 6.54
N ALA A 72 11.49 -16.51 6.75
CA ALA A 72 10.67 -16.54 7.96
C ALA A 72 9.61 -17.63 7.90
N VAL A 73 9.28 -18.24 9.03
CA VAL A 73 8.07 -19.05 9.16
C VAL A 73 7.00 -18.15 9.78
N ALA A 74 6.00 -17.81 8.98
CA ALA A 74 4.93 -16.88 9.37
C ALA A 74 3.57 -17.59 9.44
N PRO A 75 2.64 -17.14 10.31
CA PRO A 75 1.29 -17.64 10.33
C PRO A 75 0.52 -17.13 9.09
N LEU A 76 -0.25 -18.03 8.47
CA LEU A 76 -1.27 -17.65 7.50
C LEU A 76 -2.61 -17.55 8.23
N THR A 77 -3.30 -16.41 8.05
CA THR A 77 -4.60 -16.13 8.65
C THR A 77 -5.69 -16.05 7.58
N ASN A 78 -6.95 -16.08 8.02
CA ASN A 78 -8.12 -15.91 7.14
C ASN A 78 -8.29 -16.97 6.05
N LEU A 79 -7.64 -18.12 6.14
CA LEU A 79 -7.82 -19.24 5.19
C LEU A 79 -9.25 -19.80 5.26
N ASP A 80 -9.78 -20.28 4.15
CA ASP A 80 -11.13 -20.86 4.05
C ASP A 80 -11.21 -22.34 4.47
N GLY A 81 -10.07 -22.97 4.74
CA GLY A 81 -9.97 -24.39 5.13
C GLY A 81 -9.99 -25.37 3.96
N SER A 82 -9.95 -24.90 2.73
CA SER A 82 -9.91 -25.77 1.53
C SER A 82 -8.58 -26.49 1.34
N GLY A 83 -7.53 -26.07 2.06
CA GLY A 83 -6.16 -26.50 1.85
C GLY A 83 -5.42 -25.75 0.73
N TYR A 84 -6.09 -24.85 0.03
CA TYR A 84 -5.49 -23.96 -0.96
C TYR A 84 -5.23 -22.56 -0.37
N LEU A 85 -4.43 -21.76 -1.04
CA LEU A 85 -4.17 -20.35 -0.69
C LEU A 85 -5.37 -19.48 -1.09
N ARG A 86 -6.43 -19.65 -0.33
CA ARG A 86 -7.69 -18.97 -0.51
C ARG A 86 -8.29 -18.62 0.86
N GLY A 87 -8.85 -17.43 0.97
CA GLY A 87 -9.40 -16.98 2.25
C GLY A 87 -10.33 -15.79 2.13
N THR A 88 -10.55 -15.12 3.26
CA THR A 88 -11.47 -13.98 3.34
C THR A 88 -11.11 -12.86 2.37
N TRP A 89 -9.82 -12.51 2.33
CA TRP A 89 -9.35 -11.32 1.60
C TRP A 89 -8.67 -11.66 0.28
N VAL A 90 -8.12 -12.86 0.16
CA VAL A 90 -7.22 -13.23 -0.94
C VAL A 90 -7.63 -14.55 -1.55
N ILE A 91 -7.52 -14.62 -2.86
CA ILE A 91 -7.51 -15.87 -3.63
C ILE A 91 -6.30 -15.87 -4.57
N VAL A 92 -5.42 -16.86 -4.42
CA VAL A 92 -4.37 -17.10 -5.41
C VAL A 92 -4.96 -17.92 -6.54
N GLU A 93 -4.98 -17.32 -7.73
CA GLU A 93 -5.38 -17.98 -8.95
C GLU A 93 -4.13 -18.51 -9.67
N SER A 94 -3.86 -19.79 -9.53
CA SER A 94 -2.72 -20.37 -10.23
C SER A 94 -2.99 -20.42 -11.74
N ALA A 95 -2.27 -19.59 -12.49
CA ALA A 95 -2.23 -19.65 -13.94
C ALA A 95 -0.93 -20.30 -14.44
N THR A 96 0.06 -20.44 -13.54
CA THR A 96 1.36 -21.08 -13.78
C THR A 96 1.67 -22.02 -12.64
N GLY A 97 2.28 -23.14 -12.95
CA GLY A 97 2.60 -24.17 -11.98
C GLY A 97 1.38 -24.89 -11.38
N THR A 98 1.65 -25.84 -10.51
CA THR A 98 0.63 -26.53 -9.71
C THR A 98 0.18 -25.65 -8.56
N PRO A 99 -1.13 -25.52 -8.28
CA PRO A 99 -1.60 -24.80 -7.12
C PRO A 99 -0.98 -25.31 -5.83
N ALA A 100 -0.52 -24.38 -4.97
CA ALA A 100 -0.05 -24.74 -3.64
C ALA A 100 -1.20 -25.36 -2.84
N PHE A 101 -0.98 -26.56 -2.34
CA PHE A 101 -1.97 -27.32 -1.57
C PHE A 101 -1.37 -27.95 -0.33
N SER A 102 -2.06 -27.86 0.80
CA SER A 102 -1.71 -28.53 2.03
C SER A 102 -2.96 -28.89 2.82
N SER A 103 -3.17 -30.18 3.08
CA SER A 103 -4.27 -30.64 3.93
C SER A 103 -4.14 -30.21 5.40
N THR A 104 -2.97 -29.75 5.81
CA THR A 104 -2.66 -29.26 7.17
C THR A 104 -2.46 -27.74 7.20
N ASN A 105 -2.67 -27.05 6.09
CA ASN A 105 -2.38 -25.62 5.93
C ASN A 105 -0.91 -25.24 6.24
N THR A 106 0.03 -26.16 5.98
CA THR A 106 1.47 -25.92 6.16
C THR A 106 2.13 -25.86 4.79
N PHE A 107 2.62 -24.68 4.41
CA PHE A 107 3.17 -24.39 3.09
C PHE A 107 4.67 -24.11 3.20
N ASN A 108 5.48 -25.15 3.00
CA ASN A 108 6.93 -25.10 3.18
C ASN A 108 7.64 -25.23 1.82
N TYR A 109 7.62 -24.17 1.05
CA TYR A 109 8.27 -24.05 -0.27
C TYR A 109 9.51 -23.16 -0.20
N ASN A 110 10.36 -23.22 -1.21
CA ASN A 110 11.46 -22.29 -1.43
C ASN A 110 11.33 -21.64 -2.81
N ARG A 111 12.12 -20.61 -3.08
CA ARG A 111 12.02 -19.77 -4.27
C ARG A 111 12.21 -20.47 -5.62
N SER A 112 12.72 -21.69 -5.66
CA SER A 112 12.77 -22.46 -6.92
C SER A 112 11.45 -23.14 -7.30
N GLN A 113 10.38 -22.85 -6.58
CA GLN A 113 9.07 -23.47 -6.72
C GLN A 113 8.01 -22.38 -6.86
N ASP A 114 7.24 -22.37 -7.95
CA ASP A 114 6.13 -21.41 -8.16
C ASP A 114 5.17 -21.32 -6.95
N GLN A 115 5.08 -22.38 -6.14
CA GLN A 115 4.26 -22.38 -4.91
C GLN A 115 4.77 -21.43 -3.84
N PHE A 116 6.09 -21.13 -3.80
CA PHE A 116 6.64 -20.12 -2.89
C PHE A 116 6.07 -18.74 -3.22
N GLU A 117 6.06 -18.35 -4.46
CA GLU A 117 5.50 -17.09 -4.94
C GLU A 117 3.99 -17.01 -4.70
N GLN A 118 3.28 -18.14 -4.86
CA GLN A 118 1.86 -18.21 -4.50
C GLN A 118 1.64 -17.93 -3.01
N VAL A 119 2.51 -18.44 -2.16
CA VAL A 119 2.49 -18.19 -0.70
C VAL A 119 2.79 -16.71 -0.41
N MET A 120 3.82 -16.15 -1.03
CA MET A 120 4.17 -14.74 -0.88
C MET A 120 2.98 -13.84 -1.27
N GLY A 121 2.37 -14.10 -2.42
CA GLY A 121 1.21 -13.35 -2.88
C GLY A 121 0.02 -13.42 -1.92
N TYR A 122 -0.29 -14.61 -1.38
CA TYR A 122 -1.32 -14.76 -0.36
C TYR A 122 -0.98 -13.98 0.91
N PHE A 123 0.21 -14.23 1.45
CA PHE A 123 0.63 -13.66 2.73
C PHE A 123 0.62 -12.14 2.70
N TRP A 124 1.29 -11.53 1.71
CA TRP A 124 1.48 -10.09 1.69
C TRP A 124 0.23 -9.28 1.37
N VAL A 125 -0.64 -9.78 0.48
CA VAL A 125 -1.94 -9.14 0.26
C VAL A 125 -2.85 -9.26 1.49
N ASN A 126 -2.87 -10.44 2.14
CA ASN A 126 -3.61 -10.61 3.39
C ASN A 126 -3.04 -9.71 4.51
N GLN A 127 -1.72 -9.59 4.63
CA GLN A 127 -1.05 -8.73 5.60
C GLN A 127 -1.39 -7.25 5.36
N ALA A 128 -1.36 -6.79 4.11
CA ALA A 128 -1.72 -5.42 3.75
C ALA A 128 -3.19 -5.11 4.09
N GLN A 129 -4.11 -6.03 3.79
CA GLN A 129 -5.51 -5.86 4.15
C GLN A 129 -5.73 -5.83 5.67
N GLU A 130 -5.08 -6.70 6.42
CA GLU A 130 -5.17 -6.71 7.89
C GLU A 130 -4.55 -5.43 8.48
N TYR A 131 -3.47 -4.92 7.89
CA TYR A 131 -2.91 -3.62 8.26
C TYR A 131 -3.95 -2.50 8.13
N LEU A 132 -4.60 -2.35 6.97
CA LEU A 132 -5.66 -1.35 6.76
C LEU A 132 -6.81 -1.51 7.75
N ARG A 133 -7.25 -2.73 8.00
CA ARG A 133 -8.31 -3.02 8.97
C ARG A 133 -7.90 -2.63 10.40
N SER A 134 -6.67 -2.88 10.78
CA SER A 134 -6.13 -2.51 12.09
C SER A 134 -6.02 -0.99 12.31
N LEU A 135 -5.99 -0.20 11.22
CA LEU A 135 -6.11 1.26 11.24
C LEU A 135 -7.58 1.74 11.35
N GLY A 136 -8.55 0.82 11.30
CA GLY A 136 -9.97 1.11 11.43
C GLY A 136 -10.75 1.18 10.12
N PHE A 137 -10.12 0.88 8.96
CA PHE A 137 -10.83 0.84 7.69
C PHE A 137 -11.75 -0.40 7.61
N GLY A 138 -13.02 -0.16 7.30
CA GLY A 138 -14.09 -1.17 7.38
C GLY A 138 -14.83 -1.22 8.72
N THR A 139 -14.47 -0.36 9.69
CA THR A 139 -15.16 -0.19 10.97
C THR A 139 -15.43 1.29 11.27
N THR A 140 -14.38 2.04 11.60
CA THR A 140 -14.44 3.49 11.88
C THR A 140 -14.47 4.31 10.59
N TYR A 141 -13.75 3.87 9.58
CA TYR A 141 -13.68 4.46 8.25
C TYR A 141 -14.34 3.54 7.22
N PRO A 142 -14.69 4.04 6.02
CA PRO A 142 -15.18 3.19 4.94
C PRO A 142 -14.23 2.01 4.66
N GLY A 143 -14.80 0.90 4.21
CA GLY A 143 -14.00 -0.27 3.83
C GLY A 143 -13.18 0.00 2.56
N ILE A 144 -11.97 -0.57 2.51
CA ILE A 144 -11.06 -0.51 1.38
C ILE A 144 -10.88 -1.94 0.87
N VAL A 145 -10.98 -2.15 -0.44
CA VAL A 145 -10.90 -3.46 -1.10
C VAL A 145 -11.71 -4.50 -0.31
N ALA A 146 -13.01 -4.22 -0.13
CA ALA A 146 -13.89 -5.00 0.73
C ALA A 146 -14.32 -6.36 0.13
N GLU A 147 -13.82 -6.70 -1.05
CA GLU A 147 -14.04 -7.96 -1.76
C GLU A 147 -12.78 -8.83 -1.76
N GLN A 148 -12.92 -10.09 -2.18
CA GLN A 148 -11.79 -11.00 -2.29
C GLN A 148 -10.85 -10.54 -3.42
N PHE A 149 -9.57 -10.34 -3.09
CA PHE A 149 -8.53 -9.87 -3.99
C PHE A 149 -7.86 -11.04 -4.71
N HIS A 150 -7.70 -10.92 -6.01
CA HIS A 150 -7.13 -11.97 -6.84
C HIS A 150 -5.63 -11.77 -7.06
N VAL A 151 -4.83 -12.81 -6.84
CA VAL A 151 -3.38 -12.81 -7.07
C VAL A 151 -3.03 -13.82 -8.14
N LYS A 152 -2.29 -13.37 -9.16
CA LYS A 152 -1.71 -14.23 -10.21
C LYS A 152 -0.22 -13.99 -10.28
N ILE A 153 0.54 -15.05 -10.07
CA ILE A 153 1.99 -15.05 -10.21
C ILE A 153 2.41 -15.45 -11.63
N ASN A 154 3.63 -15.08 -12.01
CA ASN A 154 4.30 -15.57 -13.25
C ASN A 154 3.47 -15.42 -14.52
N GLN A 155 2.76 -14.29 -14.67
CA GLN A 155 1.80 -14.13 -15.76
C GLN A 155 2.45 -13.87 -17.12
N TYR A 156 3.69 -13.43 -17.14
CA TYR A 156 4.48 -13.18 -18.36
C TYR A 156 5.96 -13.08 -18.00
N GLY A 157 6.83 -13.21 -19.00
CA GLY A 157 8.27 -13.24 -18.82
C GLY A 157 8.95 -11.86 -18.71
N GLY A 158 8.19 -10.79 -18.52
CA GLY A 158 8.72 -9.44 -18.33
C GLY A 158 8.94 -9.15 -16.85
N ASP A 159 9.89 -8.28 -16.57
CA ASP A 159 10.19 -7.69 -15.26
C ASP A 159 9.27 -6.49 -15.07
N ASN A 160 8.04 -6.76 -14.69
CA ASN A 160 6.98 -5.77 -14.45
C ASN A 160 5.73 -6.42 -13.89
N SER A 161 4.98 -5.70 -13.07
CA SER A 161 3.69 -6.10 -12.51
C SER A 161 2.61 -5.07 -12.77
N TYR A 162 1.36 -5.42 -12.61
CA TYR A 162 0.27 -4.48 -12.70
C TYR A 162 -1.00 -4.94 -11.99
N GLN A 163 -1.79 -3.97 -11.54
CA GLN A 163 -3.10 -4.13 -10.94
C GLN A 163 -4.23 -3.89 -11.97
N THR A 164 -5.38 -4.51 -11.78
CA THR A 164 -6.63 -4.24 -12.51
C THR A 164 -7.82 -4.19 -11.57
N ASP A 165 -8.85 -3.39 -11.91
CA ASP A 165 -9.94 -3.04 -10.99
C ASP A 165 -11.14 -4.01 -10.98
N LYS A 166 -11.37 -4.78 -12.04
CA LYS A 166 -12.62 -5.55 -12.15
C LYS A 166 -12.39 -6.97 -12.67
N PRO A 167 -12.28 -7.95 -11.79
CA PRO A 167 -12.16 -7.86 -10.34
C PRO A 167 -10.82 -7.25 -9.93
N TYR A 168 -10.70 -6.79 -8.69
CA TYR A 168 -9.40 -6.36 -8.16
C TYR A 168 -8.42 -7.52 -8.21
N ARG A 169 -7.34 -7.30 -8.94
CA ARG A 169 -6.35 -8.35 -9.22
C ARG A 169 -4.98 -7.75 -9.46
N ILE A 170 -3.95 -8.44 -8.96
CA ILE A 170 -2.57 -8.21 -9.41
C ILE A 170 -2.10 -9.36 -10.30
N ARG A 171 -1.25 -9.00 -11.25
CA ARG A 171 -0.51 -9.92 -12.11
C ARG A 171 0.96 -9.61 -11.99
N LEU A 172 1.68 -10.55 -11.42
CA LEU A 172 3.11 -10.43 -11.13
C LEU A 172 3.91 -11.08 -12.27
N GLY A 173 4.95 -10.40 -12.73
CA GLY A 173 5.84 -10.87 -13.78
C GLY A 173 6.87 -11.88 -13.28
N LYS A 174 7.67 -12.39 -14.22
CA LYS A 174 8.69 -13.42 -13.97
C LYS A 174 10.09 -12.98 -14.45
N GLY A 175 10.24 -11.76 -14.90
CA GLY A 175 11.51 -11.27 -15.45
C GLY A 175 12.44 -10.76 -14.36
N GLY A 176 13.72 -10.97 -14.52
CA GLY A 176 14.69 -10.53 -13.52
C GLY A 176 14.65 -11.39 -12.27
N VAL A 177 14.33 -10.82 -11.12
CA VAL A 177 13.79 -11.53 -9.96
C VAL A 177 12.30 -11.71 -10.22
N ASP A 178 11.74 -12.86 -9.86
CA ASP A 178 10.28 -13.04 -9.97
C ASP A 178 9.58 -12.03 -9.04
N ASP A 179 8.77 -11.12 -9.60
CA ASP A 179 8.15 -9.98 -8.88
C ASP A 179 7.41 -10.44 -7.61
N ALA A 180 6.87 -11.66 -7.63
CA ALA A 180 6.19 -12.27 -6.49
C ALA A 180 7.12 -12.68 -5.34
N GLU A 181 8.42 -12.57 -5.48
CA GLU A 181 9.39 -12.81 -4.40
C GLU A 181 9.71 -11.56 -3.58
N ASP A 182 9.33 -10.38 -4.06
CA ASP A 182 9.48 -9.13 -3.32
C ASP A 182 8.14 -8.67 -2.74
N ALA A 183 8.05 -8.61 -1.42
CA ALA A 183 6.86 -8.15 -0.73
C ALA A 183 6.45 -6.74 -1.13
N GLU A 184 7.43 -5.88 -1.38
CA GLU A 184 7.19 -4.49 -1.69
C GLU A 184 6.59 -4.32 -3.09
N VAL A 185 6.94 -5.16 -4.07
CA VAL A 185 6.24 -5.22 -5.37
C VAL A 185 4.79 -5.63 -5.18
N ILE A 186 4.54 -6.72 -4.42
CA ILE A 186 3.18 -7.23 -4.17
C ILE A 186 2.29 -6.16 -3.51
N VAL A 187 2.80 -5.49 -2.49
CA VAL A 187 2.04 -4.49 -1.72
C VAL A 187 1.92 -3.16 -2.47
N HIS A 188 2.90 -2.81 -3.32
CA HIS A 188 2.79 -1.67 -4.23
C HIS A 188 1.59 -1.83 -5.18
N GLU A 189 1.49 -2.96 -5.85
CA GLU A 189 0.35 -3.26 -6.73
C GLU A 189 -0.99 -3.28 -5.97
N TYR A 190 -0.97 -3.77 -4.73
CA TYR A 190 -2.13 -3.69 -3.86
C TYR A 190 -2.50 -2.23 -3.53
N GLY A 191 -1.52 -1.32 -3.41
CA GLY A 191 -1.72 0.11 -3.22
C GLY A 191 -2.54 0.77 -4.33
N HIS A 192 -2.37 0.34 -5.58
CA HIS A 192 -3.22 0.79 -6.69
C HIS A 192 -4.69 0.38 -6.49
N ALA A 193 -4.94 -0.84 -6.00
CA ALA A 193 -6.29 -1.28 -5.69
C ALA A 193 -6.90 -0.50 -4.51
N VAL A 194 -6.09 -0.09 -3.54
CA VAL A 194 -6.53 0.80 -2.45
C VAL A 194 -7.08 2.10 -3.04
N HIS A 195 -6.33 2.80 -3.88
CA HIS A 195 -6.78 4.01 -4.55
C HIS A 195 -8.03 3.79 -5.42
N ALA A 196 -8.05 2.74 -6.24
CA ALA A 196 -9.20 2.42 -7.10
C ALA A 196 -10.46 2.11 -6.28
N SER A 197 -10.30 1.50 -5.11
CA SER A 197 -11.40 1.21 -4.18
C SER A 197 -11.94 2.47 -3.50
N GLN A 198 -11.06 3.41 -3.15
CA GLN A 198 -11.44 4.67 -2.52
C GLN A 198 -12.02 5.68 -3.53
N VAL A 199 -11.45 5.74 -4.74
CA VAL A 199 -11.79 6.69 -5.81
C VAL A 199 -11.93 5.92 -7.12
N PRO A 200 -13.12 5.43 -7.46
CA PRO A 200 -13.33 4.71 -8.71
C PRO A 200 -12.86 5.51 -9.93
N GLY A 201 -12.01 4.90 -10.77
CA GLY A 201 -11.41 5.56 -11.92
C GLY A 201 -10.22 6.48 -11.58
N TYR A 202 -9.55 6.26 -10.46
CA TYR A 202 -8.35 7.00 -10.07
C TYR A 202 -7.22 6.89 -11.12
N GLY A 203 -6.36 7.93 -11.18
CA GLY A 203 -5.17 7.92 -12.04
C GLY A 203 -5.37 8.54 -13.43
N THR A 204 -6.40 9.38 -13.64
CA THR A 204 -6.71 9.96 -14.96
C THR A 204 -5.87 11.18 -15.34
N SER A 205 -4.98 11.66 -14.49
CA SER A 205 -4.01 12.72 -14.77
C SER A 205 -2.58 12.27 -14.44
N LEU A 206 -1.58 12.99 -14.95
CA LEU A 206 -0.17 12.72 -14.59
C LEU A 206 0.06 12.85 -13.09
N ASP A 207 -0.51 13.87 -12.43
CA ASP A 207 -0.37 14.04 -10.98
C ASP A 207 -1.03 12.89 -10.21
N ALA A 208 -2.26 12.51 -10.58
CA ALA A 208 -2.96 11.40 -9.94
C ALA A 208 -2.22 10.07 -10.13
N GLY A 209 -1.69 9.80 -11.33
CA GLY A 209 -0.83 8.65 -11.59
C GLY A 209 0.44 8.67 -10.71
N SER A 210 1.12 9.82 -10.65
CA SER A 210 2.32 9.98 -9.82
C SER A 210 2.04 9.80 -8.32
N ILE A 211 0.89 10.28 -7.82
CA ILE A 211 0.44 10.03 -6.45
C ILE A 211 0.16 8.54 -6.24
N GLY A 212 -0.40 7.86 -7.23
CA GLY A 212 -0.66 6.42 -7.22
C GLY A 212 0.62 5.61 -7.04
N GLU A 213 1.64 5.89 -7.85
CA GLU A 213 2.96 5.26 -7.74
C GLU A 213 3.61 5.53 -6.39
N ALA A 214 3.60 6.79 -5.97
CA ALA A 214 4.15 7.20 -4.69
C ALA A 214 3.48 6.53 -3.49
N PHE A 215 2.18 6.37 -3.53
CA PHE A 215 1.42 5.72 -2.47
C PHE A 215 1.66 4.21 -2.46
N GLY A 216 1.73 3.58 -3.63
CA GLY A 216 2.11 2.17 -3.76
C GLY A 216 3.44 1.88 -3.06
N ASP A 217 4.49 2.65 -3.39
CA ASP A 217 5.80 2.55 -2.74
C ASP A 217 5.73 2.79 -1.23
N TYR A 218 5.04 3.85 -0.82
CA TYR A 218 4.91 4.20 0.59
C TYR A 218 4.18 3.11 1.39
N LEU A 219 3.07 2.59 0.86
CA LEU A 219 2.29 1.53 1.50
C LEU A 219 3.13 0.24 1.61
N ALA A 220 3.87 -0.09 0.56
CA ALA A 220 4.74 -1.26 0.52
C ALA A 220 5.76 -1.25 1.65
N VAL A 221 6.53 -0.17 1.76
CA VAL A 221 7.52 0.00 2.84
C VAL A 221 6.84 0.01 4.22
N THR A 222 5.71 0.70 4.35
CA THR A 222 5.00 0.82 5.64
C THR A 222 4.48 -0.52 6.13
N VAL A 223 3.82 -1.31 5.27
CA VAL A 223 3.33 -2.65 5.60
C VAL A 223 4.48 -3.61 5.87
N GLY A 224 5.56 -3.52 5.09
CA GLY A 224 6.77 -4.31 5.27
C GLY A 224 7.40 -4.10 6.65
N LEU A 225 7.59 -2.83 7.04
CA LEU A 225 8.14 -2.46 8.36
C LEU A 225 7.23 -2.89 9.52
N ASP A 226 5.92 -2.71 9.38
CA ASP A 226 4.94 -3.13 10.41
C ASP A 226 4.96 -4.65 10.58
N ALA A 227 4.95 -5.41 9.49
CA ALA A 227 5.03 -6.86 9.52
C ALA A 227 6.36 -7.37 10.10
N ALA A 228 7.50 -6.80 9.68
CA ALA A 228 8.80 -7.15 10.22
C ALA A 228 8.85 -6.92 11.74
N ALA A 229 8.33 -5.79 12.22
CA ALA A 229 8.23 -5.51 13.65
C ALA A 229 7.28 -6.49 14.37
N GLN A 230 6.13 -6.80 13.79
CA GLN A 230 5.15 -7.74 14.34
C GLN A 230 5.73 -9.13 14.54
N TYR A 231 6.53 -9.59 13.59
CA TYR A 231 7.15 -10.94 13.65
C TYR A 231 8.56 -10.96 14.23
N GLY A 232 9.08 -9.80 14.69
CA GLY A 232 10.44 -9.69 15.25
C GLY A 232 11.53 -9.99 14.23
N TRP A 233 11.27 -9.71 12.94
CA TRP A 233 12.20 -9.97 11.86
C TRP A 233 13.11 -8.76 11.61
N PRO A 234 14.40 -8.97 11.32
CA PRO A 234 15.32 -7.85 11.12
C PRO A 234 15.04 -7.09 9.81
N VAL A 235 15.19 -5.77 9.88
CA VAL A 235 15.32 -4.88 8.71
C VAL A 235 16.70 -4.25 8.78
N ARG A 236 17.58 -4.54 7.82
CA ARG A 236 18.98 -4.13 7.80
C ARG A 236 19.34 -3.21 6.64
N ALA A 237 18.56 -3.22 5.56
CA ALA A 237 18.72 -2.28 4.47
C ALA A 237 17.96 -0.96 4.73
N GLU A 238 18.20 0.04 3.86
CA GLU A 238 17.61 1.37 4.01
C GLU A 238 16.12 1.34 3.64
N ALA A 239 15.21 1.60 4.59
CA ALA A 239 13.78 1.64 4.33
C ALA A 239 13.32 2.73 3.33
N ALA A 240 14.14 3.75 3.07
CA ALA A 240 13.87 4.74 2.04
C ALA A 240 14.13 4.24 0.60
N CYS A 241 14.44 2.96 0.44
CA CYS A 241 14.87 2.29 -0.79
C CYS A 241 13.95 1.09 -1.07
N PRO A 242 12.73 1.30 -1.58
CA PRO A 242 11.79 0.22 -1.83
C PRO A 242 12.20 -0.72 -2.96
N MET A 243 11.76 -1.98 -2.87
CA MET A 243 11.89 -3.03 -3.86
C MET A 243 13.36 -3.33 -4.20
N ASP A 244 14.18 -3.43 -3.17
CA ASP A 244 15.62 -3.60 -3.33
C ASP A 244 16.00 -5.02 -3.77
N TRP A 245 15.20 -6.04 -3.49
CA TRP A 245 15.42 -7.39 -4.01
C TRP A 245 15.11 -7.50 -5.50
N ASP A 246 13.94 -7.05 -5.92
CA ASP A 246 13.51 -7.03 -7.32
C ASP A 246 14.54 -6.27 -8.18
N SER A 247 14.97 -5.10 -7.71
CA SER A 247 15.88 -4.24 -8.44
C SER A 247 17.32 -4.74 -8.54
N THR A 248 17.70 -5.85 -7.88
CA THR A 248 19.05 -6.44 -8.00
C THR A 248 19.37 -6.88 -9.42
N SER A 249 18.38 -7.17 -10.25
CA SER A 249 18.55 -7.62 -11.63
C SER A 249 18.97 -6.50 -12.59
N TYR A 250 18.68 -5.22 -12.28
CA TYR A 250 18.87 -4.11 -13.24
C TYR A 250 19.44 -2.81 -12.64
N THR A 251 19.67 -2.72 -11.33
CA THR A 251 20.27 -1.56 -10.67
C THR A 251 21.67 -1.87 -10.13
N LYS A 252 22.34 -0.84 -9.61
CA LYS A 252 23.60 -0.99 -8.88
C LYS A 252 23.35 -0.81 -7.39
N ALA A 253 24.15 -1.48 -6.57
CA ALA A 253 24.10 -1.31 -5.12
C ALA A 253 24.34 0.17 -4.70
N PRO A 254 23.58 0.71 -3.72
CA PRO A 254 22.40 0.09 -3.11
C PRO A 254 21.26 -0.05 -4.13
N HIS A 255 20.70 -1.25 -4.20
CA HIS A 255 19.64 -1.57 -5.15
C HIS A 255 18.34 -0.91 -4.70
N CYS A 256 17.74 -0.10 -5.56
CA CYS A 256 16.47 0.58 -5.32
C CYS A 256 15.75 0.81 -6.64
N ILE A 257 14.49 0.49 -6.71
CA ILE A 257 13.67 0.92 -7.85
C ILE A 257 13.51 2.45 -7.83
N ARG A 258 13.13 3.00 -6.68
CA ARG A 258 12.92 4.42 -6.41
C ARG A 258 13.46 4.76 -5.02
N ARG A 259 13.46 6.05 -4.63
CA ARG A 259 13.93 6.48 -3.31
C ARG A 259 13.07 7.60 -2.74
N PHE A 260 12.93 7.62 -1.41
CA PHE A 260 12.18 8.64 -0.66
C PHE A 260 13.05 9.82 -0.17
N ASP A 261 14.31 9.94 -0.61
CA ASP A 261 15.29 10.89 -0.08
C ASP A 261 16.09 11.65 -1.15
N ARG A 262 15.57 11.70 -2.39
CA ARG A 262 16.28 12.31 -3.53
C ARG A 262 16.19 13.83 -3.60
N ASN A 263 15.43 14.48 -2.72
CA ASN A 263 15.17 15.93 -2.73
C ASN A 263 14.56 16.46 -4.05
N LEU A 264 13.74 15.63 -4.70
CA LEU A 264 13.02 16.04 -5.91
C LEU A 264 11.92 17.06 -5.56
N THR A 265 11.65 17.96 -6.52
CA THR A 265 10.59 18.97 -6.44
C THR A 265 9.80 19.02 -7.73
N VAL A 266 8.68 19.72 -7.73
CA VAL A 266 7.86 19.91 -8.95
C VAL A 266 8.66 20.53 -10.11
N ASP A 267 9.72 21.29 -9.83
CA ASP A 267 10.59 21.86 -10.86
C ASP A 267 11.50 20.80 -11.54
N THR A 268 11.64 19.63 -10.94
CA THR A 268 12.45 18.51 -11.46
C THR A 268 11.64 17.44 -12.18
N ARG A 269 10.34 17.68 -12.40
CA ARG A 269 9.44 16.75 -13.08
C ARG A 269 9.94 16.35 -14.46
N LYS A 270 9.68 15.11 -14.84
CA LYS A 270 9.98 14.55 -16.16
C LYS A 270 8.74 14.22 -16.99
N GLY A 271 7.56 14.30 -16.40
CA GLY A 271 6.31 13.90 -17.05
C GLY A 271 6.15 12.39 -17.13
N GLU A 272 6.75 11.65 -16.19
CA GLU A 272 6.68 10.19 -16.07
C GLU A 272 6.27 9.85 -14.62
N VAL A 273 5.21 9.05 -14.49
CA VAL A 273 4.51 8.85 -13.21
C VAL A 273 5.40 8.26 -12.11
N HIS A 274 6.27 7.31 -12.44
CA HIS A 274 7.15 6.66 -11.45
C HIS A 274 8.26 7.61 -10.98
N TYR A 275 8.82 8.41 -11.90
CA TYR A 275 9.84 9.38 -11.52
C TYR A 275 9.23 10.54 -10.72
N ASP A 276 8.12 11.11 -11.21
CA ASP A 276 7.50 12.28 -10.60
C ASP A 276 6.81 11.90 -9.26
N GLY A 277 6.43 10.63 -9.10
CA GLY A 277 5.90 10.07 -7.85
C GLY A 277 6.86 10.20 -6.67
N GLN A 278 8.18 10.15 -6.91
CA GLN A 278 9.18 10.30 -5.84
C GLN A 278 9.13 11.67 -5.15
N ILE A 279 8.56 12.70 -5.80
CA ILE A 279 8.30 14.00 -5.18
C ILE A 279 7.28 13.85 -4.06
N TRP A 280 6.23 13.08 -4.31
CA TRP A 280 5.14 12.85 -3.37
C TRP A 280 5.55 11.87 -2.26
N SER A 281 6.15 10.73 -2.61
CA SER A 281 6.55 9.71 -1.64
C SER A 281 7.59 10.24 -0.64
N GLN A 282 8.49 11.13 -1.05
CA GLN A 282 9.40 11.80 -0.12
C GLN A 282 8.64 12.69 0.87
N ALA A 283 7.65 13.46 0.43
CA ALA A 283 6.84 14.26 1.35
C ALA A 283 6.14 13.35 2.39
N LEU A 284 5.54 12.24 1.94
CA LEU A 284 4.90 11.27 2.84
C LEU A 284 5.86 10.71 3.87
N TRP A 285 7.07 10.36 3.45
CA TRP A 285 8.12 9.79 4.31
C TRP A 285 8.60 10.79 5.36
N GLU A 286 8.80 12.05 4.96
CA GLU A 286 9.20 13.13 5.86
C GLU A 286 8.10 13.45 6.88
N ILE A 287 6.82 13.51 6.46
CA ILE A 287 5.67 13.73 7.35
C ILE A 287 5.56 12.60 8.38
N ARG A 288 5.76 11.35 7.96
CA ARG A 288 5.82 10.19 8.87
C ARG A 288 6.82 10.41 10.00
N GLY A 289 8.00 10.96 9.67
CA GLY A 289 9.02 11.34 10.64
C GLY A 289 8.57 12.47 11.58
N ASP A 290 7.87 13.48 11.05
CA ASP A 290 7.34 14.60 11.85
C ASP A 290 6.27 14.14 12.86
N TYR A 291 5.41 13.19 12.48
CA TYR A 291 4.44 12.59 13.40
C TYR A 291 5.13 11.88 14.56
N VAL A 292 6.16 11.07 14.27
CA VAL A 292 6.94 10.39 15.31
C VAL A 292 7.65 11.39 16.22
N ALA A 293 8.24 12.43 15.65
CA ALA A 293 8.90 13.51 16.42
C ALA A 293 7.92 14.27 17.32
N ALA A 294 6.65 14.36 16.93
CA ALA A 294 5.58 14.96 17.72
C ALA A 294 4.97 13.99 18.78
N GLY A 295 5.54 12.79 18.95
CA GLY A 295 5.07 11.79 19.91
C GLY A 295 3.86 10.98 19.46
N LYS A 296 3.52 11.01 18.19
CA LYS A 296 2.53 10.13 17.54
C LYS A 296 3.20 8.86 17.05
N THR A 297 2.40 7.92 16.61
CA THR A 297 2.88 6.72 15.93
C THR A 297 2.89 6.90 14.41
N THR A 298 3.63 6.05 13.69
CA THR A 298 3.57 5.98 12.24
C THR A 298 2.16 5.63 11.77
N ARG A 299 1.45 4.78 12.51
CA ARG A 299 0.07 4.35 12.23
C ARG A 299 -0.95 5.50 12.35
N ASP A 300 -0.69 6.52 13.18
CA ASP A 300 -1.52 7.74 13.23
C ASP A 300 -1.42 8.49 11.91
N TRP A 301 -0.19 8.67 11.38
CA TRP A 301 0.02 9.27 10.08
C TRP A 301 -0.60 8.44 8.94
N ASP A 302 -0.36 7.13 8.92
CA ASP A 302 -0.91 6.24 7.89
C ASP A 302 -2.44 6.30 7.86
N THR A 303 -3.08 6.36 9.04
CA THR A 303 -4.54 6.54 9.14
C THR A 303 -4.98 7.88 8.55
N THR A 304 -4.27 8.97 8.84
CA THR A 304 -4.58 10.31 8.32
C THR A 304 -4.43 10.35 6.81
N LEU A 305 -3.31 9.87 6.28
CA LEU A 305 -3.04 9.82 4.86
C LEU A 305 -4.12 9.02 4.10
N ILE A 306 -4.37 7.78 4.54
CA ILE A 306 -5.30 6.88 3.85
C ILE A 306 -6.75 7.38 3.98
N ALA A 307 -7.12 7.99 5.11
CA ALA A 307 -8.44 8.62 5.25
C ALA A 307 -8.60 9.84 4.33
N ALA A 308 -7.54 10.62 4.11
CA ALA A 308 -7.56 11.78 3.21
C ALA A 308 -7.86 11.38 1.75
N GLN A 309 -7.37 10.23 1.31
CA GLN A 309 -7.50 9.75 -0.06
C GLN A 309 -8.96 9.54 -0.50
N PHE A 310 -9.89 9.30 0.43
CA PHE A 310 -11.33 9.27 0.09
C PHE A 310 -11.87 10.60 -0.45
N ASN A 311 -11.15 11.71 -0.24
CA ASN A 311 -11.49 13.04 -0.73
C ASN A 311 -10.77 13.40 -2.04
N PHE A 312 -10.01 12.49 -2.63
CA PHE A 312 -9.34 12.73 -3.90
C PHE A 312 -10.32 12.61 -5.06
N ALA A 313 -10.02 13.32 -6.16
CA ALA A 313 -10.73 13.15 -7.43
C ALA A 313 -9.96 12.16 -8.32
N PRO A 314 -10.61 11.51 -9.31
CA PRO A 314 -9.94 10.60 -10.25
C PRO A 314 -8.71 11.20 -10.94
N GLY A 315 -8.73 12.48 -11.25
CA GLY A 315 -7.62 13.23 -11.86
C GLY A 315 -7.05 14.32 -10.94
N THR A 316 -6.99 14.05 -9.62
CA THR A 316 -6.50 15.02 -8.64
C THR A 316 -5.13 15.57 -9.00
N SER A 317 -4.89 16.85 -8.70
CA SER A 317 -3.55 17.45 -8.79
C SER A 317 -2.77 17.24 -7.48
N PHE A 318 -1.45 17.43 -7.52
CA PHE A 318 -0.63 17.44 -6.31
C PHE A 318 -1.16 18.46 -5.27
N ALA A 319 -1.51 19.67 -5.72
CA ALA A 319 -2.05 20.71 -4.84
C ALA A 319 -3.38 20.30 -4.19
N ALA A 320 -4.33 19.77 -4.97
CA ALA A 320 -5.62 19.34 -4.44
C ALA A 320 -5.51 18.16 -3.47
N ALA A 321 -4.66 17.18 -3.78
CA ALA A 321 -4.40 16.05 -2.90
C ALA A 321 -3.69 16.48 -1.61
N ALA A 322 -2.74 17.41 -1.69
CA ALA A 322 -2.04 17.97 -0.53
C ALA A 322 -3.00 18.77 0.37
N GLN A 323 -3.92 19.56 -0.21
CA GLN A 323 -4.97 20.24 0.54
C GLN A 323 -5.87 19.25 1.29
N ALA A 324 -6.35 18.20 0.61
CA ALA A 324 -7.19 17.18 1.25
C ALA A 324 -6.45 16.44 2.38
N THR A 325 -5.14 16.21 2.21
CA THR A 325 -4.30 15.59 3.24
C THR A 325 -4.09 16.54 4.43
N TYR A 326 -3.87 17.81 4.19
CA TYR A 326 -3.80 18.85 5.22
C TYR A 326 -5.12 18.97 6.01
N ASP A 327 -6.26 19.01 5.32
CA ASP A 327 -7.57 19.14 5.96
C ASP A 327 -7.86 17.94 6.86
N MET A 328 -7.49 16.73 6.43
CA MET A 328 -7.62 15.53 7.24
C MET A 328 -6.71 15.55 8.46
N ALA A 329 -5.45 15.99 8.31
CA ALA A 329 -4.52 16.16 9.42
C ALA A 329 -5.02 17.21 10.43
N LEU A 330 -5.57 18.33 9.93
CA LEU A 330 -6.18 19.36 10.78
C LEU A 330 -7.35 18.80 11.60
N GLN A 331 -8.21 18.05 10.96
CA GLN A 331 -9.40 17.46 11.58
C GLN A 331 -9.05 16.40 12.64
N ARG A 332 -8.06 15.54 12.36
CA ARG A 332 -7.74 14.39 13.20
C ARG A 332 -6.66 14.66 14.22
N ASP A 333 -5.65 15.42 13.85
CA ASP A 333 -4.38 15.47 14.57
C ASP A 333 -4.07 16.90 15.07
N GLY A 334 -4.79 17.89 14.58
CA GLY A 334 -4.71 19.29 15.01
C GLY A 334 -3.74 20.16 14.21
N GLN A 335 -3.74 21.45 14.50
CA GLN A 335 -3.08 22.49 13.70
C GLN A 335 -1.58 22.23 13.50
N ALA A 336 -0.87 21.85 14.55
CA ALA A 336 0.59 21.71 14.49
C ALA A 336 1.04 20.62 13.48
N LEU A 337 0.33 19.47 13.44
CA LEU A 337 0.62 18.40 12.49
C LEU A 337 0.13 18.74 11.08
N ALA A 338 -1.00 19.44 10.95
CA ALA A 338 -1.44 19.96 9.66
C ALA A 338 -0.41 20.94 9.07
N ASP A 339 0.14 21.84 9.90
CA ASP A 339 1.19 22.77 9.46
C ASP A 339 2.47 22.03 9.03
N ALA A 340 2.84 20.94 9.71
CA ALA A 340 3.95 20.08 9.31
C ALA A 340 3.68 19.44 7.93
N VAL A 341 2.47 18.89 7.70
CA VAL A 341 2.05 18.37 6.40
C VAL A 341 2.20 19.43 5.30
N LYS A 342 1.69 20.63 5.55
CA LYS A 342 1.81 21.76 4.60
C LYS A 342 3.26 22.13 4.32
N ALA A 343 4.10 22.19 5.35
CA ALA A 343 5.52 22.52 5.21
C ALA A 343 6.29 21.50 4.37
N ARG A 344 6.00 20.19 4.52
CA ARG A 344 6.67 19.14 3.74
C ARG A 344 6.24 19.16 2.27
N PHE A 345 4.97 19.36 1.97
CA PHE A 345 4.53 19.55 0.59
C PHE A 345 5.12 20.84 -0.03
N ALA A 346 5.14 21.95 0.71
CA ALA A 346 5.76 23.20 0.24
C ALA A 346 7.26 23.02 -0.06
N ALA A 347 7.98 22.24 0.76
CA ALA A 347 9.40 21.91 0.51
C ALA A 347 9.61 21.12 -0.79
N ARG A 348 8.57 20.45 -1.31
CA ARG A 348 8.59 19.78 -2.63
C ARG A 348 8.06 20.68 -3.75
N GLY A 349 7.77 21.97 -3.46
CA GLY A 349 7.19 22.91 -4.41
C GLY A 349 5.69 22.72 -4.64
N ILE A 350 5.02 21.91 -3.79
CA ILE A 350 3.56 21.69 -3.84
C ILE A 350 2.91 22.71 -2.90
N THR A 351 2.26 23.71 -3.48
CA THR A 351 1.59 24.81 -2.74
C THR A 351 0.08 24.77 -2.94
N PHE A 352 -0.68 25.10 -1.87
CA PHE A 352 -2.13 25.10 -1.82
C PHE A 352 -2.65 26.02 -0.72
#